data_5eaceffb74bedf160846a3ee58452a83
#
_entry.id   5eaceffb74bedf160846a3ee58452a83
#
_cell.length_a   1.000
_cell.length_b   1.000
_cell.length_c   1.000
_cell.angle_alpha   90.00
_cell.angle_beta   90.00
_cell.angle_gamma   90.00
#
_symmetry.space_group_name_H-M   'P 1'
#
loop_
_entity.id
_entity.type
_entity.pdbx_description
1 polymer ?
#
loop_
_entity_poly.entity_id
_entity_poly.type
_entity_poly.pdbx_seq_one_letter_code
_entity_poly.pdbx_strand_id
1 'polypeptide(L)'
;MKSLLSYLTESNNRTLKLPDVLYHATSSHLLSSIKKYGLGGKMPKRTWWDYDSTEYKNREQGVFFATDEYVAASFLEASDDFANFADEYEDRYDKSLQIIVFAVNTKDLDISKISIDSNNSTDEDSQTYFYDGIIPYNQLTIALKEDF
;
A
#
# COMPACT_ATOMS: atom_id res chain seq x y z
N MET A 1 3.20 32.11 -21.27
CA MET A 1 4.16 31.87 -20.17
C MET A 1 3.45 31.18 -19.04
N LYS A 2 4.03 30.09 -18.55
CA LYS A 2 3.44 29.36 -17.46
C LYS A 2 3.64 30.10 -16.15
N SER A 3 2.62 30.07 -15.29
CA SER A 3 2.76 30.58 -13.94
C SER A 3 3.77 29.72 -13.15
N LEU A 4 4.33 30.26 -12.08
CA LEU A 4 5.22 29.52 -11.21
C LEU A 4 4.54 28.24 -10.67
N LEU A 5 3.27 28.35 -10.31
CA LEU A 5 2.49 27.19 -9.82
C LEU A 5 2.36 26.12 -10.90
N SER A 6 2.07 26.50 -12.14
CA SER A 6 1.98 25.59 -13.27
C SER A 6 3.33 24.90 -13.53
N TYR A 7 4.42 25.67 -13.46
CA TYR A 7 5.77 25.12 -13.61
C TYR A 7 6.11 24.12 -12.50
N LEU A 8 5.79 24.45 -11.26
CA LEU A 8 6.02 23.54 -10.12
C LEU A 8 5.17 22.28 -10.24
N THR A 9 3.92 22.39 -10.70
CA THR A 9 3.05 21.24 -10.92
C THR A 9 3.62 20.33 -12.01
N GLU A 10 4.11 20.88 -13.10
CA GLU A 10 4.75 20.09 -14.15
C GLU A 10 6.04 19.44 -13.68
N SER A 11 6.85 20.17 -12.92
CA SER A 11 8.07 19.62 -12.34
C SER A 11 7.75 18.46 -11.41
N ASN A 12 6.73 18.60 -10.58
CA ASN A 12 6.25 17.53 -9.71
C ASN A 12 5.72 16.35 -10.51
N ASN A 13 4.98 16.59 -11.59
CA ASN A 13 4.50 15.55 -12.47
C ASN A 13 5.63 14.79 -13.17
N ARG A 14 6.71 15.47 -13.53
CA ARG A 14 7.90 14.81 -14.06
C ARG A 14 8.58 13.95 -13.02
N THR A 15 8.64 14.44 -11.78
CA THR A 15 9.20 13.71 -10.64
C THR A 15 8.29 12.55 -10.24
N LEU A 16 6.96 12.77 -10.33
CA LEU A 16 5.91 11.81 -10.03
C LEU A 16 5.36 11.17 -11.31
N LYS A 17 6.25 10.77 -12.23
CA LYS A 17 5.80 10.05 -13.41
C LYS A 17 5.28 8.70 -12.98
N LEU A 18 3.95 8.62 -12.83
CA LEU A 18 3.28 7.46 -12.31
C LEU A 18 3.13 6.38 -13.38
N PRO A 19 3.38 5.11 -13.03
CA PRO A 19 2.95 4.01 -13.88
C PRO A 19 1.42 3.99 -13.99
N ASP A 20 0.91 3.32 -15.01
CA ASP A 20 -0.53 3.19 -15.21
C ASP A 20 -1.20 2.38 -14.09
N VAL A 21 -0.46 1.48 -13.47
CA VAL A 21 -0.94 0.61 -12.41
C VAL A 21 0.02 0.66 -11.24
N LEU A 22 -0.54 0.77 -10.04
CA LEU A 22 0.20 0.68 -8.78
C LEU A 22 -0.28 -0.54 -8.00
N TYR A 23 0.60 -1.07 -7.13
CA TYR A 23 0.37 -2.32 -6.42
C TYR A 23 0.53 -2.16 -4.92
N HIS A 24 -0.38 -2.75 -4.17
CA HIS A 24 -0.36 -2.74 -2.71
C HIS A 24 -0.52 -4.15 -2.16
N ALA A 25 0.42 -4.57 -1.31
CA ALA A 25 0.35 -5.85 -0.64
C ALA A 25 -0.30 -5.73 0.72
N THR A 26 -1.17 -6.66 1.03
CA THR A 26 -1.83 -6.75 2.32
C THR A 26 -2.04 -8.20 2.72
N SER A 27 -2.56 -8.40 3.92
CA SER A 27 -2.85 -9.73 4.46
C SER A 27 -4.31 -10.11 4.25
N SER A 28 -4.54 -11.39 4.01
CA SER A 28 -5.89 -11.94 3.82
C SER A 28 -6.84 -11.67 4.98
N HIS A 29 -6.33 -11.55 6.21
CA HIS A 29 -7.19 -11.28 7.37
C HIS A 29 -7.83 -9.88 7.33
N LEU A 30 -7.29 -8.96 6.52
CA LEU A 30 -7.81 -7.60 6.35
C LEU A 30 -8.85 -7.50 5.24
N LEU A 31 -9.03 -8.57 4.46
CA LEU A 31 -9.86 -8.52 3.26
C LEU A 31 -11.30 -8.07 3.54
N SER A 32 -11.91 -8.58 4.60
CA SER A 32 -13.29 -8.19 4.96
C SER A 32 -13.41 -6.70 5.32
N SER A 33 -12.42 -6.17 6.02
CA SER A 33 -12.38 -4.72 6.33
C SER A 33 -12.18 -3.88 5.07
N ILE A 34 -11.33 -4.34 4.16
CA ILE A 34 -11.08 -3.65 2.89
C ILE A 34 -12.34 -3.65 2.02
N LYS A 35 -13.06 -4.76 1.98
CA LYS A 35 -14.34 -4.83 1.25
C LYS A 35 -15.37 -3.87 1.80
N LYS A 36 -15.40 -3.67 3.11
CA LYS A 36 -16.40 -2.84 3.79
C LYS A 36 -16.03 -1.35 3.81
N TYR A 37 -14.76 -1.04 4.09
CA TYR A 37 -14.31 0.34 4.35
C TYR A 37 -13.39 0.89 3.28
N GLY A 38 -12.95 0.07 2.32
CA GLY A 38 -11.97 0.44 1.31
C GLY A 38 -10.53 0.23 1.78
N LEU A 39 -9.61 0.28 0.84
CA LEU A 39 -8.19 0.23 1.11
C LEU A 39 -7.74 1.58 1.67
N GLY A 40 -7.01 1.58 2.77
CA GLY A 40 -6.64 2.81 3.49
C GLY A 40 -7.71 3.31 4.44
N GLY A 41 -8.85 2.62 4.51
CA GLY A 41 -9.92 2.94 5.45
C GLY A 41 -9.71 2.30 6.82
N LYS A 42 -10.80 2.18 7.56
CA LYS A 42 -10.78 1.65 8.92
C LYS A 42 -10.25 0.22 8.95
N MET A 43 -9.29 -0.05 9.83
CA MET A 43 -8.67 -1.35 10.01
C MET A 43 -9.04 -1.97 11.36
N PRO A 44 -8.95 -3.31 11.49
CA PRO A 44 -9.06 -3.97 12.80
C PRO A 44 -8.04 -3.42 13.79
N LYS A 45 -8.35 -3.48 15.07
CA LYS A 45 -7.48 -2.96 16.11
C LYS A 45 -6.10 -3.66 16.19
N ARG A 46 -5.99 -4.88 15.69
CA ARG A 46 -4.77 -5.66 15.80
C ARG A 46 -4.30 -6.13 14.44
N THR A 47 -3.14 -5.61 14.03
CA THR A 47 -2.46 -5.96 12.79
C THR A 47 -0.97 -6.07 13.07
N TRP A 48 -0.18 -6.44 12.06
CA TRP A 48 1.27 -6.59 12.26
C TRP A 48 1.99 -5.31 12.64
N TRP A 49 1.49 -4.13 12.22
CA TRP A 49 2.11 -2.87 12.59
C TRP A 49 1.86 -2.45 14.04
N ASP A 50 0.98 -3.14 14.75
CA ASP A 50 0.81 -2.91 16.20
C ASP A 50 2.01 -3.40 17.00
N TYR A 51 2.85 -4.23 16.39
CA TYR A 51 4.09 -4.69 17.01
C TYR A 51 5.23 -3.71 16.82
N ASP A 52 5.07 -2.76 15.92
CA ASP A 52 6.14 -1.86 15.54
C ASP A 52 5.93 -0.46 16.08
N SER A 53 6.90 0.34 15.77
CA SER A 53 7.16 1.67 16.23
C SER A 53 6.08 2.68 15.89
N THR A 54 6.24 3.84 16.50
CA THR A 54 5.44 5.04 16.28
C THR A 54 5.25 5.46 14.82
N GLU A 55 6.05 4.95 13.91
CA GLU A 55 5.98 5.34 12.49
C GLU A 55 4.64 4.98 11.85
N TYR A 56 4.14 3.78 12.12
CA TYR A 56 2.85 3.34 11.58
C TYR A 56 1.67 3.89 12.38
N LYS A 57 1.85 4.14 13.66
CA LYS A 57 0.78 4.67 14.53
C LYS A 57 0.36 6.09 14.15
N ASN A 58 1.26 6.85 13.54
CA ASN A 58 0.99 8.22 13.12
C ASN A 58 0.35 8.31 11.73
N ARG A 59 0.21 7.19 11.04
CA ARG A 59 -0.38 7.11 9.70
C ARG A 59 -1.65 6.26 9.74
N GLU A 60 -2.69 6.80 10.37
CA GLU A 60 -3.96 6.09 10.55
C GLU A 60 -4.68 5.84 9.24
N GLN A 61 -4.39 6.62 8.21
CA GLN A 61 -4.99 6.50 6.89
C GLN A 61 -3.92 6.62 5.82
N GLY A 62 -4.15 5.92 4.72
CA GLY A 62 -3.28 6.00 3.59
C GLY A 62 -2.78 4.63 3.14
N VAL A 63 -2.22 4.62 1.96
CA VAL A 63 -1.82 3.39 1.29
C VAL A 63 -0.45 3.56 0.67
N PHE A 64 0.45 2.60 0.91
CA PHE A 64 1.75 2.56 0.25
C PHE A 64 1.67 1.68 -0.98
N PHE A 65 2.20 2.18 -2.09
CA PHE A 65 2.21 1.48 -3.36
C PHE A 65 3.61 1.22 -3.86
N ALA A 66 3.80 0.05 -4.46
CA ALA A 66 4.97 -0.27 -5.27
C ALA A 66 4.59 -0.23 -6.76
N THR A 67 5.60 -0.23 -7.60
CA THR A 67 5.43 -0.19 -9.06
C THR A 67 5.31 -1.57 -9.70
N ASP A 68 5.50 -2.62 -8.90
CA ASP A 68 5.51 -4.01 -9.34
C ASP A 68 4.85 -4.89 -8.28
N GLU A 69 4.11 -5.90 -8.72
CA GLU A 69 3.37 -6.80 -7.82
C GLU A 69 4.28 -7.62 -6.91
N TYR A 70 5.42 -8.06 -7.43
CA TYR A 70 6.37 -8.84 -6.65
C TYR A 70 7.14 -7.98 -5.65
N VAL A 71 7.44 -6.75 -6.03
CA VAL A 71 8.03 -5.77 -5.10
C VAL A 71 7.06 -5.47 -3.96
N ALA A 72 5.77 -5.28 -4.27
CA ALA A 72 4.76 -5.08 -3.24
C ALA A 72 4.70 -6.27 -2.28
N ALA A 73 4.65 -7.49 -2.78
CA ALA A 73 4.63 -8.69 -1.95
C ALA A 73 5.88 -8.81 -1.07
N SER A 74 7.04 -8.42 -1.61
CA SER A 74 8.31 -8.53 -0.89
C SER A 74 8.37 -7.70 0.38
N PHE A 75 7.63 -6.60 0.48
CA PHE A 75 7.57 -5.81 1.71
C PHE A 75 7.00 -6.62 2.88
N LEU A 76 5.99 -7.44 2.63
CA LEU A 76 5.46 -8.32 3.67
C LEU A 76 6.33 -9.56 3.89
N GLU A 77 6.83 -10.15 2.82
CA GLU A 77 7.70 -11.32 2.90
C GLU A 77 8.98 -11.04 3.70
N ALA A 78 9.51 -9.83 3.59
CA ALA A 78 10.73 -9.43 4.29
C ALA A 78 10.46 -8.88 5.70
N SER A 79 9.21 -8.74 6.10
CA SER A 79 8.83 -8.16 7.40
C SER A 79 8.82 -9.21 8.49
N ASP A 80 9.71 -9.07 9.47
CA ASP A 80 9.72 -9.93 10.66
C ASP A 80 8.45 -9.75 11.49
N ASP A 81 7.93 -8.52 11.56
CA ASP A 81 6.69 -8.24 12.28
C ASP A 81 5.50 -8.95 11.64
N PHE A 82 5.43 -8.96 10.32
CA PHE A 82 4.39 -9.70 9.62
C PHE A 82 4.53 -11.20 9.83
N ALA A 83 5.74 -11.74 9.76
CA ALA A 83 5.99 -13.17 10.01
C ALA A 83 5.56 -13.60 11.41
N ASN A 84 5.91 -12.81 12.42
CA ASN A 84 5.50 -13.06 13.79
C ASN A 84 3.98 -12.99 13.97
N PHE A 85 3.36 -12.01 13.35
CA PHE A 85 1.90 -11.89 13.34
C PHE A 85 1.23 -13.09 12.69
N ALA A 86 1.75 -13.56 11.56
CA ALA A 86 1.22 -14.71 10.84
C ALA A 86 1.30 -15.99 11.67
N ASP A 87 2.40 -16.19 12.39
CA ASP A 87 2.57 -17.34 13.28
C ASP A 87 1.54 -17.32 14.41
N GLU A 88 1.37 -16.18 15.06
CA GLU A 88 0.36 -16.03 16.12
C GLU A 88 -1.06 -16.22 15.61
N TYR A 89 -1.33 -15.73 14.40
CA TYR A 89 -2.64 -15.87 13.78
C TYR A 89 -2.95 -17.34 13.49
N GLU A 90 -1.99 -18.08 12.95
CA GLU A 90 -2.14 -19.50 12.68
C GLU A 90 -2.37 -20.29 13.98
N ASP A 91 -1.61 -19.98 15.03
CA ASP A 91 -1.76 -20.63 16.34
C ASP A 91 -3.13 -20.37 16.95
N ARG A 92 -3.65 -19.14 16.78
CA ARG A 92 -4.92 -18.74 17.40
C ARG A 92 -6.14 -19.23 16.64
N TYR A 93 -6.09 -19.19 15.32
CA TYR A 93 -7.26 -19.41 14.47
C TYR A 93 -7.17 -20.69 13.61
N ASP A 94 -6.07 -21.39 13.66
CA ASP A 94 -5.79 -22.59 12.84
C ASP A 94 -5.98 -22.29 11.34
N LYS A 95 -5.53 -21.11 10.92
CA LYS A 95 -5.60 -20.62 9.54
C LYS A 95 -4.32 -19.91 9.17
N SER A 96 -3.78 -20.27 8.01
CA SER A 96 -2.63 -19.58 7.44
C SER A 96 -3.07 -18.27 6.79
N LEU A 97 -2.22 -17.25 6.93
CA LEU A 97 -2.42 -16.01 6.21
C LEU A 97 -1.93 -16.13 4.77
N GLN A 98 -2.56 -15.37 3.90
CA GLN A 98 -2.12 -15.19 2.53
C GLN A 98 -1.72 -13.74 2.31
N ILE A 99 -0.75 -13.53 1.44
CA ILE A 99 -0.42 -12.19 0.92
C ILE A 99 -1.30 -11.96 -0.29
N ILE A 100 -2.01 -10.84 -0.27
CA ILE A 100 -2.84 -10.39 -1.39
C ILE A 100 -2.25 -9.11 -1.91
N VAL A 101 -1.99 -9.05 -3.22
CA VAL A 101 -1.54 -7.83 -3.87
C VAL A 101 -2.68 -7.29 -4.73
N PHE A 102 -3.11 -6.08 -4.42
CA PHE A 102 -4.09 -5.36 -5.20
C PHE A 102 -3.40 -4.51 -6.25
N ALA A 103 -3.97 -4.50 -7.45
CA ALA A 103 -3.65 -3.55 -8.50
C ALA A 103 -4.72 -2.46 -8.53
N VAL A 104 -4.28 -1.23 -8.74
CA VAL A 104 -5.17 -0.09 -8.92
C VAL A 104 -4.70 0.74 -10.12
N ASN A 105 -5.64 1.17 -10.94
CA ASN A 105 -5.33 2.07 -12.04
C ASN A 105 -5.10 3.48 -11.49
N THR A 106 -3.96 4.08 -11.82
CA THR A 106 -3.63 5.42 -11.33
C THR A 106 -4.62 6.49 -11.78
N LYS A 107 -5.28 6.29 -12.92
CA LYS A 107 -6.33 7.19 -13.40
C LYS A 107 -7.55 7.23 -12.47
N ASP A 108 -7.75 6.20 -11.64
CA ASP A 108 -8.87 6.15 -10.69
C ASP A 108 -8.53 6.84 -9.36
N LEU A 109 -7.28 7.27 -9.19
CA LEU A 109 -6.80 7.93 -7.99
C LEU A 109 -6.79 9.45 -8.14
N ASP A 110 -6.92 10.13 -7.03
CA ASP A 110 -6.71 11.58 -6.96
C ASP A 110 -5.22 11.86 -6.89
N ILE A 111 -4.64 12.31 -8.01
CA ILE A 111 -3.19 12.54 -8.13
C ILE A 111 -2.69 13.52 -7.09
N SER A 112 -3.52 14.48 -6.65
CA SER A 112 -3.12 15.46 -5.64
C SER A 112 -2.83 14.82 -4.28
N LYS A 113 -3.27 13.58 -4.06
CA LYS A 113 -3.07 12.83 -2.81
C LYS A 113 -1.92 11.85 -2.87
N ILE A 114 -1.23 11.76 -4.01
CA ILE A 114 -0.11 10.84 -4.20
C ILE A 114 1.20 11.58 -3.98
N SER A 115 2.11 10.97 -3.22
CA SER A 115 3.48 11.47 -3.03
C SER A 115 4.48 10.33 -3.12
N ILE A 116 5.74 10.67 -3.40
CA ILE A 116 6.83 9.69 -3.35
C ILE A 116 7.15 9.41 -1.89
N ASP A 117 7.22 8.13 -1.53
CA ASP A 117 7.71 7.72 -0.22
C ASP A 117 9.25 7.64 -0.27
N SER A 118 9.90 8.72 0.11
CA SER A 118 11.36 8.83 0.05
C SER A 118 12.07 7.85 1.00
N ASN A 119 11.40 7.37 2.03
CA ASN A 119 12.00 6.45 3.00
C ASN A 119 12.20 5.05 2.42
N ASN A 120 11.37 4.65 1.46
CA ASN A 120 11.39 3.30 0.87
C ASN A 120 11.80 3.30 -0.60
N SER A 121 12.00 4.47 -1.19
CA SER A 121 12.43 4.58 -2.59
C SER A 121 13.96 4.52 -2.66
N THR A 122 14.49 3.50 -3.34
CA THR A 122 15.93 3.28 -3.45
C THR A 122 16.52 3.83 -4.74
N ASP A 123 15.74 3.85 -5.82
CA ASP A 123 16.11 4.42 -7.12
C ASP A 123 14.87 4.73 -7.95
N GLU A 124 15.04 5.20 -9.17
CA GLU A 124 13.94 5.57 -10.06
C GLU A 124 13.05 4.37 -10.44
N ASP A 125 13.64 3.18 -10.52
CA ASP A 125 12.94 1.96 -10.94
C ASP A 125 12.21 1.29 -9.78
N SER A 126 12.58 1.61 -8.54
CA SER A 126 12.05 0.99 -7.33
C SER A 126 11.36 1.99 -6.42
N GLN A 127 10.70 2.99 -7.01
CA GLN A 127 10.02 4.01 -6.22
C GLN A 127 8.78 3.45 -5.54
N THR A 128 8.57 3.90 -4.32
CA THR A 128 7.38 3.65 -3.53
C THR A 128 6.57 4.91 -3.43
N TYR A 129 5.26 4.79 -3.51
CA TYR A 129 4.34 5.91 -3.45
C TYR A 129 3.44 5.79 -2.25
N PHE A 130 3.02 6.93 -1.72
CA PHE A 130 2.04 7.01 -0.65
C PHE A 130 0.79 7.74 -1.16
N TYR A 131 -0.37 7.16 -0.93
CA TYR A 131 -1.66 7.74 -1.26
C TYR A 131 -2.39 8.11 0.03
N ASP A 132 -2.65 9.40 0.21
CA ASP A 132 -3.35 9.93 1.38
C ASP A 132 -4.87 9.94 1.12
N GLY A 133 -5.45 8.76 1.10
CA GLY A 133 -6.87 8.61 0.82
C GLY A 133 -7.35 7.18 0.97
N ILE A 134 -8.62 6.99 0.69
CA ILE A 134 -9.30 5.70 0.74
C ILE A 134 -9.69 5.29 -0.68
N ILE A 135 -9.42 4.04 -1.02
CA ILE A 135 -9.73 3.49 -2.34
C ILE A 135 -10.86 2.48 -2.18
N PRO A 136 -12.03 2.71 -2.78
CA PRO A 136 -13.13 1.74 -2.72
C PRO A 136 -12.73 0.38 -3.27
N TYR A 137 -13.27 -0.67 -2.69
CA TYR A 137 -12.93 -2.04 -3.10
C TYR A 137 -13.22 -2.31 -4.58
N ASN A 138 -14.25 -1.69 -5.13
CA ASN A 138 -14.61 -1.87 -6.54
C ASN A 138 -13.59 -1.29 -7.53
N GLN A 139 -12.64 -0.49 -7.06
CA GLN A 139 -11.53 0.02 -7.86
C GLN A 139 -10.28 -0.85 -7.75
N LEU A 140 -10.31 -1.91 -6.96
CA LEU A 140 -9.19 -2.81 -6.73
C LEU A 140 -9.35 -4.08 -7.56
N THR A 141 -8.23 -4.60 -8.03
CA THR A 141 -8.15 -5.90 -8.69
C THR A 141 -7.09 -6.72 -7.99
N ILE A 142 -7.35 -7.99 -7.72
CA ILE A 142 -6.33 -8.87 -7.15
C ILE A 142 -5.35 -9.25 -8.25
N ALA A 143 -4.11 -8.82 -8.12
CA ALA A 143 -3.04 -9.11 -9.08
C ALA A 143 -2.26 -10.37 -8.70
N LEU A 144 -2.10 -10.62 -7.40
CA LEU A 144 -1.33 -11.74 -6.88
C LEU A 144 -1.93 -12.19 -5.56
N LYS A 145 -1.95 -13.49 -5.34
CA LYS A 145 -2.38 -14.10 -4.09
C LYS A 145 -1.49 -15.28 -3.82
N GLU A 146 -0.79 -15.27 -2.71
CA GLU A 146 0.15 -16.35 -2.36
C GLU A 146 0.05 -16.72 -0.91
N ASP A 147 0.32 -17.98 -0.63
CA ASP A 147 0.39 -18.49 0.75
C ASP A 147 1.67 -17.97 1.41
N PHE A 148 1.53 -17.63 2.66
CA PHE A 148 2.65 -17.15 3.46
C PHE A 148 3.19 -18.21 4.41
#